data_110fbc6b9bfb0a0f936da78d02ee5644
#
_entry.id   110fbc6b9bfb0a0f936da78d02ee5644
#
_cell.length_a   1.000
_cell.length_b   1.000
_cell.length_c   1.000
_cell.angle_alpha   90.00
_cell.angle_beta   90.00
_cell.angle_gamma   90.00
#
_symmetry.space_group_name_H-M   'P 1'
#
loop_
_entity.id
_entity.type
_entity.pdbx_description
1 polymer ?
#
loop_
_entity_poly.entity_id
_entity_poly.type
_entity_poly.pdbx_seq_one_letter_code
_entity_poly.pdbx_strand_id
1 'polypeptide(L)'
;MIEKITNLPFPRFLLNTDYSIVLNEEGVSEDGEPLEAYTTKGKCIFSEKAKRIIDSQGKEIVLLAKVIVEGDIAPHLKTVSDGTITINDIPYDIHSASRPRNPDGSIHHTTFEVK
;
A
#
# COMPACT_ATOMS: atom_id res chain seq x y z
N MET A 1 10.14 27.83 24.30
CA MET A 1 8.79 27.34 24.01
C MET A 1 8.89 26.05 23.19
N ILE A 2 8.24 25.01 23.64
CA ILE A 2 8.24 23.73 22.93
C ILE A 2 7.03 23.74 21.99
N GLU A 3 7.29 23.61 20.69
CA GLU A 3 6.24 23.45 19.72
C GLU A 3 5.66 22.04 19.80
N LYS A 4 4.35 21.96 19.88
CA LYS A 4 3.65 20.68 19.86
C LYS A 4 3.50 20.21 18.44
N ILE A 5 4.04 19.02 18.12
CA ILE A 5 3.85 18.39 16.84
C ILE A 5 2.44 17.82 16.81
N THR A 6 1.65 18.26 15.83
CA THR A 6 0.27 17.78 15.66
C THR A 6 0.20 16.97 14.36
N ASN A 7 -0.17 15.70 14.49
CA ASN A 7 -0.41 14.85 13.36
C ASN A 7 -1.80 15.12 12.78
N LEU A 8 -1.93 15.00 11.46
CA LEU A 8 -3.23 15.12 10.83
C LEU A 8 -4.05 13.86 11.09
N PRO A 9 -5.35 14.01 11.43
CA PRO A 9 -6.19 12.84 11.60
C PRO A 9 -6.45 12.13 10.28
N PHE A 10 -6.60 10.81 10.35
CA PHE A 10 -7.00 10.02 9.20
C PHE A 10 -8.54 9.96 9.14
N PRO A 11 -9.16 10.16 7.96
CA PRO A 11 -10.63 10.14 7.84
C PRO A 11 -11.17 8.70 7.88
N ARG A 12 -11.23 8.11 9.06
CA ARG A 12 -11.62 6.70 9.25
C ARG A 12 -13.03 6.39 8.74
N PHE A 13 -13.90 7.39 8.70
CA PHE A 13 -15.25 7.20 8.18
C PHE A 13 -15.28 6.84 6.67
N LEU A 14 -14.18 7.06 5.96
CA LEU A 14 -14.04 6.67 4.55
C LEU A 14 -13.54 5.23 4.36
N LEU A 15 -13.14 4.55 5.45
CA LEU A 15 -12.69 3.15 5.41
C LEU A 15 -13.89 2.21 5.31
N ASN A 16 -14.48 2.10 4.14
CA ASN A 16 -15.74 1.38 3.93
C ASN A 16 -15.62 0.15 3.02
N THR A 17 -14.44 -0.17 2.56
CA THR A 17 -14.22 -1.28 1.63
C THR A 17 -13.27 -2.30 2.22
N ASP A 18 -13.67 -3.57 2.22
CA ASP A 18 -12.81 -4.65 2.70
C ASP A 18 -11.72 -4.97 1.69
N TYR A 19 -10.51 -5.21 2.17
CA TYR A 19 -9.39 -5.65 1.36
C TYR A 19 -8.69 -6.86 1.97
N SER A 20 -8.04 -7.62 1.09
CA SER A 20 -7.08 -8.65 1.47
C SER A 20 -5.84 -8.42 0.63
N ILE A 21 -4.67 -8.40 1.26
CA ILE A 21 -3.42 -8.10 0.57
C ILE A 21 -2.39 -9.18 0.83
N VAL A 22 -1.64 -9.52 -0.21
CA VAL A 22 -0.47 -10.41 -0.15
C VAL A 22 0.71 -9.61 -0.66
N LEU A 23 1.69 -9.34 0.20
CA LEU A 23 2.91 -8.65 -0.16
C LEU A 23 4.05 -9.64 -0.26
N ASN A 24 4.79 -9.59 -1.36
CA ASN A 24 5.95 -10.42 -1.56
C ASN A 24 7.14 -9.83 -0.79
N GLU A 25 7.80 -10.65 0.02
CA GLU A 25 9.03 -10.25 0.70
C GLU A 25 10.23 -10.63 -0.17
N GLU A 26 11.18 -9.69 -0.29
CA GLU A 26 12.41 -9.92 -1.02
C GLU A 26 13.41 -10.70 -0.17
N GLY A 27 14.15 -11.58 -0.82
CA GLY A 27 15.24 -12.32 -0.20
C GLY A 27 14.95 -13.81 -0.06
N VAL A 28 15.85 -14.46 0.64
CA VAL A 28 15.78 -15.90 0.92
C VAL A 28 16.06 -16.13 2.40
N SER A 29 15.53 -17.24 2.93
CA SER A 29 15.85 -17.66 4.29
C SER A 29 17.30 -18.15 4.39
N GLU A 30 17.77 -18.41 5.61
CA GLU A 30 19.12 -18.96 5.84
C GLU A 30 19.36 -20.25 5.07
N ASP A 31 18.30 -21.04 4.84
CA ASP A 31 18.37 -22.29 4.10
C ASP A 31 18.29 -22.08 2.57
N GLY A 32 18.24 -20.83 2.10
CA GLY A 32 18.16 -20.52 0.69
C GLY A 32 16.77 -20.62 0.08
N GLU A 33 15.74 -20.81 0.89
CA GLU A 33 14.36 -20.84 0.42
C GLU A 33 13.78 -19.42 0.33
N PRO A 34 12.84 -19.15 -0.63
CA PRO A 34 12.16 -17.86 -0.67
C PRO A 34 11.42 -17.57 0.63
N LEU A 35 11.43 -16.31 1.05
CA LEU A 35 10.67 -15.87 2.22
C LEU A 35 9.18 -15.97 1.95
N GLU A 36 8.40 -16.27 3.01
CA GLU A 36 6.94 -16.32 2.90
C GLU A 36 6.37 -14.93 2.65
N ALA A 37 5.30 -14.86 1.86
CA ALA A 37 4.61 -13.62 1.60
C ALA A 37 3.87 -13.15 2.86
N TYR A 38 3.88 -11.82 3.08
CA TYR A 38 3.12 -11.21 4.16
C TYR A 38 1.67 -11.02 3.73
N THR A 39 0.75 -11.52 4.52
CA THR A 39 -0.69 -11.44 4.24
C THR A 39 -1.41 -10.69 5.35
N THR A 40 -2.26 -9.74 4.99
CA THR A 40 -3.11 -9.03 5.94
C THR A 40 -4.44 -8.65 5.30
N LYS A 41 -5.41 -8.29 6.12
CA LYS A 41 -6.74 -7.87 5.66
C LYS A 41 -7.29 -6.79 6.58
N GLY A 42 -8.24 -6.03 6.09
CA GLY A 42 -8.87 -4.96 6.85
C GLY A 42 -9.78 -4.13 5.98
N LYS A 43 -9.94 -2.86 6.34
CA LYS A 43 -10.75 -1.91 5.59
C LYS A 43 -9.90 -0.81 5.00
N CYS A 44 -10.29 -0.35 3.82
CA CYS A 44 -9.55 0.66 3.07
C CYS A 44 -10.49 1.67 2.42
N ILE A 45 -9.89 2.73 1.88
CA ILE A 45 -10.52 3.63 0.94
C ILE A 45 -10.18 3.12 -0.45
N PHE A 46 -11.19 2.74 -1.23
CA PHE A 46 -10.98 2.24 -2.59
C PHE A 46 -11.53 3.27 -3.58
N SER A 47 -10.64 3.82 -4.41
CA SER A 47 -11.00 4.83 -5.40
C SER A 47 -10.72 4.30 -6.79
N GLU A 48 -11.78 3.95 -7.52
CA GLU A 48 -11.69 3.52 -8.91
C GLU A 48 -11.53 4.75 -9.81
N LYS A 49 -10.32 4.92 -10.35
CA LYS A 49 -10.06 5.99 -11.29
C LYS A 49 -8.93 5.57 -12.21
N ALA A 50 -9.29 5.22 -13.45
CA ALA A 50 -8.30 4.82 -14.43
C ALA A 50 -7.34 5.96 -14.75
N LYS A 51 -6.05 5.64 -14.78
CA LYS A 51 -5.00 6.60 -15.08
C LYS A 51 -3.95 5.91 -15.96
N ARG A 52 -3.54 6.56 -17.04
CA ARG A 52 -2.47 6.07 -17.89
C ARG A 52 -1.16 6.71 -17.50
N ILE A 53 -0.13 5.90 -17.33
CA ILE A 53 1.23 6.37 -17.05
C ILE A 53 2.20 5.72 -18.01
N ILE A 54 3.39 6.31 -18.15
CA ILE A 54 4.48 5.73 -18.92
C ILE A 54 5.59 5.39 -17.94
N ASP A 55 6.02 4.12 -17.96
CA ASP A 55 7.09 3.67 -17.07
C ASP A 55 8.48 4.13 -17.56
N SER A 56 9.53 3.77 -16.80
CA SER A 56 10.90 4.16 -17.12
C SER A 56 11.42 3.58 -18.43
N GLN A 57 10.74 2.57 -18.97
CA GLN A 57 11.09 1.92 -20.24
C GLN A 57 10.25 2.42 -21.42
N GLY A 58 9.41 3.42 -21.18
CA GLY A 58 8.52 3.98 -22.19
C GLY A 58 7.26 3.17 -22.46
N LYS A 59 6.96 2.18 -21.62
CA LYS A 59 5.77 1.34 -21.76
C LYS A 59 4.57 1.99 -21.10
N GLU A 60 3.44 2.01 -21.80
CA GLU A 60 2.19 2.50 -21.25
C GLU A 60 1.59 1.50 -20.26
N ILE A 61 1.24 1.99 -19.07
CA ILE A 61 0.59 1.20 -18.02
C ILE A 61 -0.71 1.90 -17.65
N VAL A 62 -1.80 1.11 -17.54
CA VAL A 62 -3.09 1.61 -17.09
C VAL A 62 -3.25 1.23 -15.62
N LEU A 63 -3.32 2.23 -14.76
CA LEU A 63 -3.64 2.06 -13.34
C LEU A 63 -5.15 2.10 -13.19
N LEU A 64 -5.74 1.11 -12.54
CA LEU A 64 -7.19 0.95 -12.44
C LEU A 64 -7.76 1.64 -11.21
N ALA A 65 -7.03 1.69 -10.12
CA ALA A 65 -7.54 2.21 -8.85
C ALA A 65 -6.42 2.60 -7.90
N LYS A 66 -6.83 3.30 -6.83
CA LYS A 66 -5.98 3.65 -5.70
C LYS A 66 -6.58 3.05 -4.44
N VAL A 67 -5.76 2.42 -3.61
CA VAL A 67 -6.16 1.83 -2.34
C VAL A 67 -5.40 2.55 -1.21
N ILE A 68 -6.12 3.07 -0.24
CA ILE A 68 -5.54 3.80 0.90
C ILE A 68 -5.91 3.09 2.19
N VAL A 69 -4.89 2.75 2.98
CA VAL A 69 -5.04 2.05 4.26
C VAL A 69 -4.46 2.94 5.37
N GLU A 70 -5.15 3.04 6.50
CA GLU A 70 -4.64 3.82 7.64
C GLU A 70 -3.36 3.20 8.20
N GLY A 71 -2.39 4.04 8.49
CA GLY A 71 -1.14 3.63 9.13
C GLY A 71 -0.19 2.86 8.21
N ASP A 72 0.78 2.17 8.80
CA ASP A 72 1.74 1.36 8.08
C ASP A 72 1.25 -0.09 8.05
N ILE A 73 0.88 -0.56 6.86
CA ILE A 73 0.36 -1.92 6.68
C ILE A 73 1.44 -3.00 6.88
N ALA A 74 2.69 -2.65 6.69
CA ALA A 74 3.79 -3.60 6.76
C ALA A 74 5.04 -2.96 7.41
N PRO A 75 4.99 -2.66 8.72
CA PRO A 75 6.08 -1.94 9.39
C PRO A 75 7.41 -2.71 9.41
N HIS A 76 7.37 -4.03 9.23
CA HIS A 76 8.56 -4.86 9.16
C HIS A 76 9.26 -4.83 7.80
N LEU A 77 8.59 -4.31 6.76
CA LEU A 77 9.16 -4.23 5.42
C LEU A 77 9.78 -2.84 5.19
N LYS A 78 11.01 -2.83 4.75
CA LYS A 78 11.71 -1.59 4.41
C LYS A 78 11.08 -0.90 3.21
N THR A 79 10.69 -1.69 2.20
CA THR A 79 9.99 -1.22 1.01
C THR A 79 8.77 -2.09 0.76
N VAL A 80 7.70 -1.48 0.25
CA VAL A 80 6.48 -2.18 -0.17
C VAL A 80 6.31 -1.90 -1.65
N SER A 81 6.56 -2.88 -2.50
CA SER A 81 6.60 -2.64 -3.95
C SER A 81 5.88 -3.69 -4.79
N ASP A 82 5.65 -4.88 -4.27
CA ASP A 82 5.13 -5.99 -5.06
C ASP A 82 4.12 -6.81 -4.26
N GLY A 83 3.07 -7.22 -4.94
CA GLY A 83 2.03 -8.03 -4.32
C GLY A 83 0.70 -7.92 -5.05
N THR A 84 -0.33 -8.47 -4.40
CA THR A 84 -1.71 -8.49 -4.92
C THR A 84 -2.67 -8.02 -3.85
N ILE A 85 -3.59 -7.12 -4.23
CA ILE A 85 -4.68 -6.65 -3.39
C ILE A 85 -5.99 -7.17 -3.97
N THR A 86 -6.79 -7.84 -3.15
CA THR A 86 -8.12 -8.34 -3.55
C THR A 86 -9.18 -7.44 -2.93
N ILE A 87 -10.03 -6.86 -3.78
CA ILE A 87 -11.15 -5.99 -3.40
C ILE A 87 -12.42 -6.58 -4.01
N ASN A 88 -13.42 -6.87 -3.19
CA ASN A 88 -14.69 -7.46 -3.64
C ASN A 88 -14.48 -8.70 -4.54
N ASP A 89 -13.57 -9.58 -4.13
CA ASP A 89 -13.18 -10.81 -4.84
C ASP A 89 -12.48 -10.58 -6.18
N ILE A 90 -12.07 -9.34 -6.47
CA ILE A 90 -11.31 -9.01 -7.68
C ILE A 90 -9.85 -8.76 -7.30
N PRO A 91 -8.90 -9.55 -7.84
CA PRO A 91 -7.48 -9.32 -7.57
C PRO A 91 -6.92 -8.20 -8.44
N TYR A 92 -6.09 -7.35 -7.82
CA TYR A 92 -5.36 -6.27 -8.50
C TYR A 92 -3.88 -6.42 -8.19
N ASP A 93 -3.04 -6.21 -9.19
CA ASP A 93 -1.59 -6.19 -8.98
C ASP A 93 -1.14 -4.82 -8.48
N ILE A 94 -0.24 -4.80 -7.52
CA ILE A 94 0.34 -3.56 -7.01
C ILE A 94 1.36 -3.04 -8.03
N HIS A 95 1.13 -1.83 -8.52
CA HIS A 95 2.10 -1.14 -9.38
C HIS A 95 3.11 -0.37 -8.54
N SER A 96 2.63 0.37 -7.55
CA SER A 96 3.48 1.15 -6.66
C SER A 96 2.82 1.32 -5.29
N ALA A 97 3.63 1.58 -4.29
CA ALA A 97 3.17 1.85 -2.94
C ALA A 97 3.94 3.04 -2.36
N SER A 98 3.27 3.84 -1.55
CA SER A 98 3.89 4.92 -0.82
C SER A 98 3.36 4.95 0.62
N ARG A 99 4.17 5.45 1.53
CA ARG A 99 3.84 5.56 2.95
C ARG A 99 4.10 6.99 3.43
N PRO A 100 3.17 7.93 3.14
CA PRO A 100 3.31 9.32 3.60
C PRO A 100 3.39 9.40 5.12
N ARG A 101 4.22 10.29 5.61
CA ARG A 101 4.53 10.38 7.04
C ARG A 101 3.84 11.56 7.71
N ASN A 102 3.53 11.38 8.98
CA ASN A 102 3.12 12.46 9.87
C ASN A 102 4.30 13.38 10.17
N PRO A 103 4.04 14.60 10.69
CA PRO A 103 5.11 15.49 11.12
C PRO A 103 6.07 14.89 12.16
N ASP A 104 5.63 13.90 12.96
CA ASP A 104 6.47 13.22 13.93
C ASP A 104 7.30 12.08 13.34
N GLY A 105 7.17 11.81 12.04
CA GLY A 105 7.90 10.76 11.33
C GLY A 105 7.19 9.41 11.26
N SER A 106 6.08 9.21 11.96
CA SER A 106 5.30 7.98 11.84
C SER A 106 4.54 7.94 10.51
N ILE A 107 4.13 6.75 10.08
CA ILE A 107 3.38 6.59 8.82
C ILE A 107 1.92 6.99 9.05
N HIS A 108 1.44 7.97 8.29
CA HIS A 108 0.05 8.43 8.35
C HIS A 108 -0.89 7.43 7.67
N HIS A 109 -0.53 6.99 6.47
CA HIS A 109 -1.29 6.00 5.72
C HIS A 109 -0.39 5.32 4.69
N THR A 110 -0.89 4.22 4.13
CA THR A 110 -0.24 3.51 3.02
C THR A 110 -1.13 3.61 1.80
N THR A 111 -0.56 4.05 0.68
CA THR A 111 -1.29 4.21 -0.59
C THR A 111 -0.72 3.24 -1.62
N PHE A 112 -1.61 2.49 -2.27
CA PHE A 112 -1.25 1.59 -3.36
C PHE A 112 -1.89 2.08 -4.65
N GLU A 113 -1.11 2.11 -5.72
CA GLU A 113 -1.65 2.24 -7.08
C GLU A 113 -1.66 0.85 -7.70
N VAL A 114 -2.81 0.41 -8.21
CA VAL A 114 -3.01 -0.96 -8.67
C VAL A 114 -3.42 -1.01 -10.16
N LYS A 115 -3.09 -2.14 -10.77
CA LYS A 115 -3.35 -2.38 -12.19
C LYS A 115 -3.98 -3.73 -12.47
#